data_1109b46926d9050ff14b810313a56a75
#
_entry.id   1109b46926d9050ff14b810313a56a75
#
_cell.length_a   1.000
_cell.length_b   1.000
_cell.length_c   1.000
_cell.angle_alpha   90.00
_cell.angle_beta   90.00
_cell.angle_gamma   90.00
#
_symmetry.space_group_name_H-M   'P 1'
#
loop_
_entity.id
_entity.type
_entity.pdbx_description
1 polymer ?
#
loop_
_entity_poly.entity_id
_entity_poly.type
_entity_poly.pdbx_seq_one_letter_code
_entity_poly.pdbx_strand_id
1 'polypeptide(L)'
;MEDRIPCAGGVVLDAEGRLLLVRRGRPPAVGSWTVPGGRCEPGEEPAAACVREVAEETGLAVRVSAWVGRVERDAPGGGTYVIDDFACELLGGTLRAGDDATDARWFAAGELATLPLVPGLLEALTGWGVLEREG
;
A
#
# COMPACT_ATOMS: atom_id res chain seq x y z
N MET A 1 -25.05 -8.01 10.21
CA MET A 1 -24.07 -8.51 9.24
C MET A 1 -23.06 -7.41 8.96
N GLU A 2 -21.79 -7.73 9.08
CA GLU A 2 -20.76 -6.75 8.85
C GLU A 2 -20.51 -6.55 7.37
N ASP A 3 -20.30 -5.30 6.99
CA ASP A 3 -19.90 -4.98 5.62
C ASP A 3 -18.45 -5.36 5.41
N ARG A 4 -18.20 -6.02 4.30
CA ARG A 4 -16.84 -6.28 3.83
C ARG A 4 -16.54 -5.28 2.72
N ILE A 5 -15.51 -4.47 2.93
CA ILE A 5 -15.22 -3.34 2.07
C ILE A 5 -13.96 -3.68 1.27
N PRO A 6 -14.10 -3.96 -0.04
CA PRO A 6 -12.92 -4.34 -0.82
C PRO A 6 -11.98 -3.16 -1.02
N CYS A 7 -10.70 -3.41 -0.80
CA CYS A 7 -9.62 -2.44 -0.96
C CYS A 7 -8.45 -3.11 -1.67
N ALA A 8 -7.53 -2.30 -2.16
CA ALA A 8 -6.32 -2.80 -2.80
C ALA A 8 -5.16 -1.91 -2.46
N GLY A 9 -3.98 -2.50 -2.38
CA GLY A 9 -2.75 -1.76 -2.15
C GLY A 9 -1.64 -2.28 -3.04
N GLY A 10 -0.59 -1.47 -3.20
CA GLY A 10 0.52 -1.81 -4.07
C GLY A 10 1.85 -1.86 -3.33
N VAL A 11 2.56 -2.97 -3.48
CA VAL A 11 3.93 -3.12 -3.02
C VAL A 11 4.83 -2.82 -4.20
N VAL A 12 5.44 -1.64 -4.18
CA VAL A 12 6.24 -1.13 -5.30
C VAL A 12 7.67 -0.98 -4.82
N LEU A 13 8.60 -1.66 -5.50
CA LEU A 13 10.02 -1.56 -5.22
C LEU A 13 10.70 -0.84 -6.37
N ASP A 14 11.67 0.01 -6.04
CA ASP A 14 12.48 0.66 -7.09
C ASP A 14 13.66 -0.23 -7.48
N ALA A 15 14.52 0.28 -8.35
CA ALA A 15 15.66 -0.49 -8.86
C ALA A 15 16.65 -0.86 -7.75
N GLU A 16 16.69 -0.09 -6.65
CA GLU A 16 17.53 -0.40 -5.51
C GLU A 16 16.83 -1.25 -4.46
N GLY A 17 15.60 -1.67 -4.74
CA GLY A 17 14.84 -2.49 -3.80
C GLY A 17 14.21 -1.72 -2.66
N ARG A 18 14.11 -0.40 -2.78
CA ARG A 18 13.43 0.40 -1.76
C ARG A 18 11.92 0.35 -1.96
N LEU A 19 11.21 0.38 -0.86
CA LEU A 19 9.76 0.23 -0.84
C LEU A 19 9.08 1.59 -0.83
N LEU A 20 8.05 1.74 -1.65
CA LEU A 20 7.25 2.95 -1.70
C LEU A 20 6.25 2.94 -0.56
N LEU A 21 6.28 3.97 0.27
CA LEU A 21 5.29 4.17 1.32
C LEU A 21 4.73 5.57 1.26
N VAL A 22 3.49 5.69 1.72
CA VAL A 22 2.83 6.98 1.89
C VAL A 22 2.50 7.17 3.37
N ARG A 23 2.51 8.43 3.82
CA ARG A 23 2.15 8.76 5.20
C ARG A 23 0.68 9.17 5.22
N ARG A 24 -0.07 8.51 6.08
CA ARG A 24 -1.52 8.72 6.12
C ARG A 24 -1.85 10.11 6.67
N GLY A 25 -2.70 10.81 5.95
CA GLY A 25 -3.24 12.09 6.40
C GLY A 25 -4.63 12.00 6.97
N ARG A 26 -5.25 10.81 6.96
CA ARG A 26 -6.62 10.59 7.42
C ARG A 26 -6.70 9.36 8.30
N PRO A 27 -7.71 9.30 9.18
CA PRO A 27 -7.93 8.08 9.97
C PRO A 27 -8.21 6.88 9.07
N PRO A 28 -7.89 5.67 9.53
CA PRO A 28 -7.22 5.36 10.78
C PRO A 28 -5.72 5.59 10.69
N ALA A 29 -5.07 5.65 11.86
CA ALA A 29 -3.60 5.67 11.95
C ALA A 29 -2.96 6.88 11.26
N VAL A 30 -3.52 8.08 11.49
CA VAL A 30 -2.95 9.33 10.95
C VAL A 30 -1.47 9.44 11.35
N GLY A 31 -0.62 9.80 10.38
CA GLY A 31 0.81 9.94 10.60
C GLY A 31 1.61 8.68 10.44
N SER A 32 0.95 7.54 10.30
CA SER A 32 1.64 6.27 10.06
C SER A 32 1.89 6.05 8.58
N TRP A 33 2.95 5.30 8.28
CA TRP A 33 3.30 4.97 6.91
C TRP A 33 2.71 3.64 6.50
N THR A 34 2.30 3.54 5.24
CA THR A 34 1.72 2.31 4.69
C THR A 34 1.98 2.26 3.19
N VAL A 35 1.76 1.10 2.60
CA VAL A 35 1.79 1.01 1.13
C VAL A 35 0.63 1.81 0.57
N PRO A 36 0.78 2.41 -0.62
CA PRO A 36 -0.33 3.14 -1.24
C PRO A 36 -1.48 2.21 -1.57
N GLY A 37 -2.70 2.72 -1.43
CA GLY A 37 -3.88 1.93 -1.72
C GLY A 37 -5.13 2.63 -1.23
N GLY A 38 -6.28 1.99 -1.46
CA GLY A 38 -7.56 2.51 -1.05
C GLY A 38 -8.69 1.60 -1.45
N ARG A 39 -9.91 2.09 -1.33
CA ARG A 39 -11.10 1.30 -1.61
C ARG A 39 -11.26 1.08 -3.11
N CYS A 40 -11.73 -0.12 -3.46
CA CYS A 40 -12.19 -0.39 -4.82
C CYS A 40 -13.48 0.39 -5.07
N GLU A 41 -13.63 0.90 -6.28
CA GLU A 41 -14.89 1.49 -6.70
C GLU A 41 -15.87 0.38 -7.09
N PRO A 42 -17.18 0.67 -7.10
CA PRO A 42 -18.15 -0.35 -7.47
C PRO A 42 -17.81 -0.96 -8.84
N GLY A 43 -17.72 -2.29 -8.87
CA GLY A 43 -17.39 -3.01 -10.09
C GLY A 43 -15.93 -3.01 -10.48
N GLU A 44 -15.07 -2.37 -9.70
CA GLU A 44 -13.64 -2.29 -9.99
C GLU A 44 -12.92 -3.52 -9.45
N GLU A 45 -12.09 -4.15 -10.28
CA GLU A 45 -11.27 -5.26 -9.83
C GLU A 45 -10.17 -4.74 -8.91
N PRO A 46 -9.79 -5.52 -7.88
CA PRO A 46 -8.74 -5.06 -6.96
C PRO A 46 -7.43 -4.71 -7.63
N ALA A 47 -7.00 -5.46 -8.65
CA ALA A 47 -5.76 -5.13 -9.35
C ALA A 47 -5.85 -3.77 -10.05
N ALA A 48 -7.01 -3.45 -10.63
CA ALA A 48 -7.21 -2.14 -11.27
C ALA A 48 -7.24 -1.03 -10.23
N ALA A 49 -7.88 -1.29 -9.08
CA ALA A 49 -7.90 -0.32 -7.99
C ALA A 49 -6.49 -0.05 -7.48
N CYS A 50 -5.65 -1.08 -7.40
CA CYS A 50 -4.25 -0.91 -7.01
C CYS A 50 -3.54 0.08 -7.92
N VAL A 51 -3.64 -0.12 -9.23
CA VAL A 51 -2.98 0.77 -10.21
C VAL A 51 -3.48 2.20 -10.07
N ARG A 52 -4.80 2.36 -9.96
CA ARG A 52 -5.41 3.68 -9.84
C ARG A 52 -4.98 4.38 -8.56
N GLU A 53 -5.02 3.66 -7.43
CA GLU A 53 -4.68 4.27 -6.14
C GLU A 53 -3.21 4.64 -6.05
N VAL A 54 -2.32 3.80 -6.60
CA VAL A 54 -0.89 4.14 -6.61
C VAL A 54 -0.70 5.45 -7.39
N ALA A 55 -1.35 5.58 -8.54
CA ALA A 55 -1.23 6.80 -9.34
C ALA A 55 -1.79 8.01 -8.60
N GLU A 56 -2.95 7.86 -7.96
CA GLU A 56 -3.58 8.98 -7.25
C GLU A 56 -2.77 9.43 -6.06
N GLU A 57 -2.21 8.49 -5.31
CA GLU A 57 -1.52 8.82 -4.07
C GLU A 57 -0.06 9.15 -4.23
N THR A 58 0.58 8.70 -5.30
CA THR A 58 2.02 8.85 -5.44
C THR A 58 2.48 9.46 -6.75
N GLY A 59 1.59 9.59 -7.74
CA GLY A 59 1.96 10.08 -9.05
C GLY A 59 2.70 9.07 -9.91
N LEU A 60 2.85 7.84 -9.45
CA LEU A 60 3.61 6.83 -10.17
C LEU A 60 2.70 5.91 -10.97
N ALA A 61 3.17 5.51 -12.14
CA ALA A 61 2.50 4.53 -12.98
C ALA A 61 3.11 3.17 -12.70
N VAL A 62 2.26 2.17 -12.43
CA VAL A 62 2.72 0.82 -12.12
C VAL A 62 1.88 -0.19 -12.90
N ARG A 63 2.42 -1.39 -13.00
CA ARG A 63 1.71 -2.56 -13.52
C ARG A 63 1.72 -3.63 -12.44
N VAL A 64 0.56 -4.24 -12.19
CA VAL A 64 0.47 -5.35 -11.25
C VAL A 64 1.16 -6.56 -11.84
N SER A 65 2.07 -7.17 -11.08
CA SER A 65 2.77 -8.38 -11.50
C SER A 65 2.27 -9.62 -10.77
N ALA A 66 1.82 -9.49 -9.51
CA ALA A 66 1.33 -10.64 -8.74
C ALA A 66 0.53 -10.18 -7.55
N TRP A 67 -0.45 -11.00 -7.15
CA TRP A 67 -1.11 -10.85 -5.85
C TRP A 67 -0.15 -11.40 -4.79
N VAL A 68 0.06 -10.66 -3.70
CA VAL A 68 0.99 -11.12 -2.66
C VAL A 68 0.30 -11.51 -1.37
N GLY A 69 -0.89 -10.98 -1.09
CA GLY A 69 -1.58 -11.38 0.12
C GLY A 69 -2.79 -10.53 0.42
N ARG A 70 -3.48 -10.89 1.49
CA ARG A 70 -4.69 -10.19 1.92
C ARG A 70 -4.58 -9.91 3.41
N VAL A 71 -4.96 -8.71 3.82
CA VAL A 71 -5.13 -8.37 5.23
C VAL A 71 -6.54 -7.86 5.44
N GLU A 72 -7.03 -8.03 6.66
CA GLU A 72 -8.35 -7.52 7.04
C GLU A 72 -8.16 -6.61 8.24
N ARG A 73 -8.87 -5.49 8.23
CA ARG A 73 -8.79 -4.50 9.30
C ARG A 73 -10.17 -3.95 9.57
N ASP A 74 -10.41 -3.59 10.82
CA ASP A 74 -11.65 -2.92 11.17
C ASP A 74 -11.71 -1.55 10.50
N ALA A 75 -12.84 -1.24 9.92
CA ALA A 75 -13.07 0.06 9.28
C ALA A 75 -13.62 1.04 10.31
N PRO A 76 -13.18 2.30 10.28
CA PRO A 76 -13.82 3.33 11.11
C PRO A 76 -15.28 3.43 10.71
N GLY A 77 -16.16 3.43 11.67
CA GLY A 77 -17.59 3.50 11.39
C GLY A 77 -18.23 2.14 11.16
N GLY A 78 -17.47 1.05 11.25
CA GLY A 78 -18.01 -0.29 11.16
C GLY A 78 -17.62 -1.00 9.89
N GLY A 79 -17.75 -2.33 9.92
CA GLY A 79 -17.36 -3.17 8.81
C GLY A 79 -15.89 -3.55 8.82
N THR A 80 -15.46 -4.23 7.78
CA THR A 80 -14.11 -4.75 7.66
C THR A 80 -13.52 -4.37 6.31
N TYR A 81 -12.37 -3.72 6.32
CA TYR A 81 -11.59 -3.54 5.10
C TYR A 81 -10.97 -4.87 4.73
N VAL A 82 -11.20 -5.32 3.51
CA VAL A 82 -10.57 -6.51 2.96
C VAL A 82 -9.58 -6.03 1.90
N ILE A 83 -8.30 -6.05 2.25
CA ILE A 83 -7.28 -5.38 1.45
C ILE A 83 -6.46 -6.44 0.73
N ASP A 84 -6.55 -6.44 -0.60
CA ASP A 84 -5.69 -7.28 -1.43
C ASP A 84 -4.49 -6.46 -1.85
N ASP A 85 -3.29 -6.94 -1.53
CA ASP A 85 -2.05 -6.26 -1.87
C ASP A 85 -1.36 -6.98 -3.02
N PHE A 86 -0.81 -6.18 -3.93
CA PHE A 86 -0.20 -6.66 -5.16
C PHE A 86 1.22 -6.16 -5.29
N ALA A 87 2.12 -7.05 -5.73
CA ALA A 87 3.44 -6.64 -6.17
C ALA A 87 3.30 -5.91 -7.50
N CYS A 88 3.99 -4.79 -7.63
CA CYS A 88 3.86 -3.92 -8.78
C CYS A 88 5.21 -3.61 -9.39
N GLU A 89 5.22 -3.52 -10.70
CA GLU A 89 6.38 -3.08 -11.47
C GLU A 89 6.25 -1.59 -11.73
N LEU A 90 7.31 -0.83 -11.42
CA LEU A 90 7.32 0.61 -11.65
C LEU A 90 7.50 0.89 -13.14
N LEU A 91 6.60 1.64 -13.74
CA LEU A 91 6.64 1.98 -15.15
C LEU A 91 7.13 3.40 -15.39
N GLY A 92 6.87 4.33 -14.46
CA GLY A 92 7.29 5.71 -14.64
C GLY A 92 6.51 6.65 -13.73
N GLY A 93 6.53 7.93 -14.08
CA GLY A 93 5.85 8.96 -13.31
C GLY A 93 6.79 9.72 -12.41
N THR A 94 6.24 10.71 -11.70
CA THR A 94 6.99 11.55 -10.78
C THR A 94 6.38 11.41 -9.40
N LEU A 95 7.22 11.05 -8.41
CA LEU A 95 6.75 10.81 -7.05
C LEU A 95 6.30 12.12 -6.40
N ARG A 96 5.08 12.10 -5.88
CA ARG A 96 4.52 13.20 -5.10
C ARG A 96 3.42 12.65 -4.22
N ALA A 97 3.17 13.31 -3.10
CA ALA A 97 2.04 12.92 -2.25
C ALA A 97 0.74 13.39 -2.90
N GLY A 98 -0.24 12.50 -2.95
CA GLY A 98 -1.58 12.85 -3.40
C GLY A 98 -2.43 13.42 -2.30
N ASP A 99 -3.74 13.53 -2.55
CA ASP A 99 -4.64 14.30 -1.69
C ASP A 99 -4.78 13.74 -0.29
N ASP A 100 -4.76 12.41 -0.15
CA ASP A 100 -5.01 11.76 1.14
C ASP A 100 -3.73 11.41 1.90
N ALA A 101 -2.57 11.74 1.34
CA ALA A 101 -1.28 11.46 1.96
C ALA A 101 -0.57 12.76 2.28
N THR A 102 0.15 12.79 3.39
CA THR A 102 0.95 13.97 3.75
C THR A 102 2.37 13.86 3.23
N ASP A 103 2.79 12.67 2.80
CA ASP A 103 4.13 12.46 2.25
C ASP A 103 4.15 11.14 1.48
N ALA A 104 5.12 10.99 0.59
CA ALA A 104 5.35 9.75 -0.18
C ALA A 104 6.85 9.63 -0.40
N ARG A 105 7.43 8.48 -0.02
CA ARG A 105 8.89 8.30 -0.06
C ARG A 105 9.25 6.85 -0.31
N TRP A 106 10.50 6.66 -0.76
CA TRP A 106 11.12 5.34 -0.87
C TRP A 106 11.93 5.05 0.38
N PHE A 107 11.80 3.83 0.91
CA PHE A 107 12.51 3.42 2.11
C PHE A 107 13.24 2.11 1.88
N ALA A 108 14.49 2.04 2.33
CA ALA A 108 15.21 0.77 2.36
C ALA A 108 14.57 -0.15 3.41
N ALA A 109 14.67 -1.45 3.19
CA ALA A 109 14.06 -2.42 4.11
C ALA A 109 14.53 -2.22 5.55
N GLY A 110 15.81 -1.89 5.75
CA GLY A 110 16.34 -1.67 7.09
C GLY A 110 15.80 -0.45 7.80
N GLU A 111 15.19 0.48 7.07
CA GLU A 111 14.62 1.67 7.70
C GLU A 111 13.22 1.42 8.27
N LEU A 112 12.57 0.35 7.82
CA LEU A 112 11.15 0.15 8.15
C LEU A 112 10.93 -0.08 9.63
N ALA A 113 11.88 -0.72 10.31
CA ALA A 113 11.75 -1.01 11.73
C ALA A 113 11.75 0.27 12.58
N THR A 114 12.21 1.39 12.03
CA THR A 114 12.29 2.65 12.76
C THR A 114 11.13 3.60 12.46
N LEU A 115 10.23 3.21 11.55
CA LEU A 115 9.13 4.06 11.13
C LEU A 115 7.84 3.72 11.88
N PRO A 116 6.97 4.72 12.09
CA PRO A 116 5.63 4.43 12.57
C PRO A 116 4.81 3.87 11.42
N LEU A 117 4.79 2.54 11.32
CA LEU A 117 4.02 1.85 10.28
C LEU A 117 2.62 1.54 10.78
N VAL A 118 1.65 1.43 9.87
CA VAL A 118 0.32 0.97 10.29
C VAL A 118 0.45 -0.42 10.92
N PRO A 119 -0.38 -0.74 11.93
CA PRO A 119 -0.25 -2.02 12.64
C PRO A 119 -0.33 -3.20 11.68
N GLY A 120 0.59 -4.15 11.86
CA GLY A 120 0.61 -5.38 11.08
C GLY A 120 1.29 -5.29 9.73
N LEU A 121 1.67 -4.09 9.29
CA LEU A 121 2.25 -3.96 7.94
C LEU A 121 3.60 -4.66 7.83
N LEU A 122 4.49 -4.44 8.78
CA LEU A 122 5.82 -5.03 8.72
C LEU A 122 5.73 -6.55 8.76
N GLU A 123 4.87 -7.09 9.62
CA GLU A 123 4.66 -8.53 9.71
C GLU A 123 4.14 -9.10 8.41
N ALA A 124 3.19 -8.41 7.78
CA ALA A 124 2.63 -8.88 6.51
C ALA A 124 3.68 -8.87 5.42
N LEU A 125 4.43 -7.77 5.29
CA LEU A 125 5.46 -7.66 4.26
C LEU A 125 6.54 -8.73 4.44
N THR A 126 6.94 -8.97 5.69
CA THR A 126 7.93 -9.99 6.00
C THR A 126 7.38 -11.38 5.69
N GLY A 127 6.14 -11.63 6.12
CA GLY A 127 5.51 -12.94 5.90
C GLY A 127 5.29 -13.26 4.43
N TRP A 128 5.10 -12.23 3.59
CA TRP A 128 4.93 -12.42 2.15
C TRP A 128 6.26 -12.54 1.42
N GLY A 129 7.37 -12.29 2.09
CA GLY A 129 8.69 -12.41 1.48
C GLY A 129 9.08 -11.23 0.59
N VAL A 130 8.31 -10.16 0.59
CA VAL A 130 8.57 -9.03 -0.32
C VAL A 130 9.75 -8.18 0.13
N LEU A 131 10.16 -8.30 1.38
CA LEU A 131 11.29 -7.55 1.92
C LEU A 131 12.56 -8.39 2.02
N GLU A 132 12.51 -9.66 1.67
CA GLU A 132 13.68 -10.50 1.74
C GLU A 132 14.66 -10.11 0.66
N ARG A 133 15.89 -9.89 1.09
CA ARG A 133 16.93 -9.41 0.21
C ARG A 133 18.13 -10.31 0.32
N GLU A 134 18.77 -10.54 -0.79
CA GLU A 134 20.04 -11.22 -0.80
C GLU A 134 21.10 -10.26 -0.30
N GLY A 135 21.70 -10.64 0.71
CA GLY A 135 22.64 -9.91 1.51
C GLY A 135 23.53 -8.94 0.91
#